data_2d3c8d5eb25b5a2249a8f9a73970d36f
#
_entry.id   2d3c8d5eb25b5a2249a8f9a73970d36f
#
_cell.length_a   1.000
_cell.length_b   1.000
_cell.length_c   1.000
_cell.angle_alpha   90.00
_cell.angle_beta   90.00
_cell.angle_gamma   90.00
#
_symmetry.space_group_name_H-M   'P 1'
#
loop_
_entity.id
_entity.type
_entity.pdbx_description
1 polymer ?
#
loop_
_entity_poly.entity_id
_entity_poly.type
_entity_poly.pdbx_seq_one_letter_code
_entity_poly.pdbx_strand_id
1 'polypeptide(L)'
;MSAARGISTLATEVANSVEVTNISKHGFWLLLKDEELFLPFAEFPWFRDVAVGKILNVELPSPKHLYWPELDVDLSVQSIRYPDKFPLVSKVSI
;
A
#
# COMPACT_ATOMS: atom_id res chain seq x y z
N MET A 1 -15.86 -4.23 -16.52
CA MET A 1 -15.67 -4.02 -16.14
C MET A 1 -15.64 -3.62 -15.72
N SER A 2 -15.66 -3.64 -15.62
CA SER A 2 -15.58 -3.20 -15.18
C SER A 2 -15.58 -2.32 -15.02
N ALA A 3 -15.45 -2.46 -15.40
CA ALA A 3 -15.17 -1.19 -15.45
C ALA A 3 -16.06 -0.37 -14.91
N ALA A 4 -16.89 -0.46 -15.46
CA ALA A 4 -17.83 0.38 -15.05
C ALA A 4 -17.98 0.28 -13.66
N ARG A 5 -17.63 -0.75 -13.26
CA ARG A 5 -17.81 -0.91 -12.13
C ARG A 5 -17.53 0.01 -11.33
N GLY A 6 -17.97 0.29 -10.58
CA GLY A 6 -17.55 1.13 -9.60
C GLY A 6 -17.39 2.53 -9.94
N ILE A 7 -17.69 2.87 -11.07
CA ILE A 7 -17.46 4.18 -11.42
C ILE A 7 -18.21 5.17 -10.62
N SER A 8 -19.45 4.99 -10.55
CA SER A 8 -20.23 5.99 -9.86
C SER A 8 -19.93 6.01 -8.39
N THR A 9 -19.58 4.90 -7.85
CA THR A 9 -19.33 4.89 -6.44
C THR A 9 -18.00 5.45 -6.09
N LEU A 10 -17.18 5.66 -7.07
CA LEU A 10 -15.87 6.17 -6.80
C LEU A 10 -15.87 7.49 -6.13
N ALA A 11 -16.85 8.29 -6.40
CA ALA A 11 -16.87 9.61 -5.81
C ALA A 11 -16.84 9.55 -4.30
N THR A 12 -17.57 8.63 -3.72
CA THR A 12 -17.59 8.57 -2.30
C THR A 12 -16.36 7.92 -1.73
N GLU A 13 -15.76 7.06 -2.47
CA GLU A 13 -14.66 6.30 -1.94
C GLU A 13 -13.31 6.91 -2.17
N VAL A 14 -13.26 7.86 -3.06
CA VAL A 14 -11.98 8.44 -3.41
C VAL A 14 -11.25 9.01 -2.21
N ALA A 15 -11.96 9.58 -1.29
CA ALA A 15 -11.32 10.20 -0.14
C ALA A 15 -10.50 9.22 0.65
N ASN A 16 -10.92 7.97 0.68
CA ASN A 16 -10.21 6.96 1.47
C ASN A 16 -9.72 5.82 0.59
N SER A 17 -9.51 6.08 -0.66
CA SER A 17 -9.13 5.01 -1.56
C SER A 17 -7.63 4.81 -1.59
N VAL A 18 -7.24 3.59 -1.78
CA VAL A 18 -5.85 3.23 -1.98
C VAL A 18 -5.83 2.13 -3.02
N GLU A 19 -4.85 2.17 -3.89
CA GLU A 19 -4.79 1.20 -4.98
C GLU A 19 -3.34 0.95 -5.33
N VAL A 20 -2.99 -0.33 -5.56
CA VAL A 20 -1.69 -0.67 -6.10
C VAL A 20 -1.78 -0.51 -7.60
N THR A 21 -0.97 0.35 -8.16
CA THR A 21 -1.07 0.68 -9.58
C THR A 21 -0.05 -0.02 -10.44
N ASN A 22 1.07 -0.44 -9.86
CA ASN A 22 2.11 -1.08 -10.65
C ASN A 22 3.01 -1.89 -9.74
N ILE A 23 3.40 -3.07 -10.18
CA ILE A 23 4.32 -3.92 -9.44
C ILE A 23 5.45 -4.28 -10.36
N SER A 24 6.68 -4.10 -9.89
CA SER A 24 7.86 -4.46 -10.65
C SER A 24 8.75 -5.33 -9.77
N LYS A 25 9.88 -5.74 -10.30
CA LYS A 25 10.80 -6.53 -9.51
C LYS A 25 11.48 -5.72 -8.42
N HIS A 26 11.37 -4.40 -8.48
CA HIS A 26 12.01 -3.53 -7.50
C HIS A 26 11.08 -3.13 -6.39
N GLY A 27 9.79 -3.19 -6.59
CA GLY A 27 8.82 -2.75 -5.60
C GLY A 27 7.48 -2.50 -6.25
N PHE A 28 6.63 -1.75 -5.58
CA PHE A 28 5.33 -1.47 -6.14
C PHE A 28 4.91 -0.04 -5.80
N TRP A 29 4.00 0.45 -6.62
CA TRP A 29 3.47 1.80 -6.47
C TRP A 29 2.08 1.76 -5.89
N LEU A 30 1.80 2.69 -5.00
CA LEU A 30 0.47 2.90 -4.44
C LEU A 30 -0.04 4.25 -4.87
N LEU A 31 -1.30 4.29 -5.24
CA LEU A 31 -1.98 5.55 -5.45
C LEU A 31 -2.86 5.80 -4.25
N LEU A 32 -2.59 6.87 -3.52
CA LEU A 32 -3.30 7.21 -2.32
C LEU A 32 -3.93 8.56 -2.54
N LYS A 33 -5.21 8.57 -2.83
CA LYS A 33 -5.89 9.78 -3.26
C LYS A 33 -5.23 10.26 -4.54
N ASP A 34 -4.55 11.38 -4.47
CA ASP A 34 -3.88 11.91 -5.65
C ASP A 34 -2.37 11.89 -5.50
N GLU A 35 -1.87 11.06 -4.61
CA GLU A 35 -0.45 10.97 -4.36
C GLU A 35 0.03 9.56 -4.67
N GLU A 36 1.18 9.44 -5.32
CA GLU A 36 1.76 8.13 -5.58
C GLU A 36 2.95 7.91 -4.68
N LEU A 37 3.02 6.72 -4.11
CA LEU A 37 4.09 6.33 -3.21
C LEU A 37 4.72 5.05 -3.73
N PHE A 38 6.04 4.97 -3.68
CA PHE A 38 6.75 3.79 -4.11
C PHE A 38 7.27 3.04 -2.90
N LEU A 39 7.03 1.72 -2.87
CA LEU A 39 7.50 0.87 -1.79
C LEU A 39 8.52 -0.11 -2.36
N PRO A 40 9.81 0.18 -2.21
CA PRO A 40 10.82 -0.74 -2.72
C PRO A 40 10.91 -1.97 -1.82
N PHE A 41 11.07 -3.13 -2.45
CA PHE A 41 11.18 -4.36 -1.68
C PHE A 41 12.42 -4.36 -0.78
N ALA A 42 13.42 -3.60 -1.15
CA ALA A 42 14.63 -3.54 -0.32
C ALA A 42 14.34 -2.93 1.04
N GLU A 43 13.38 -2.02 1.10
CA GLU A 43 13.04 -1.35 2.35
C GLU A 43 11.79 -1.94 2.99
N PHE A 44 10.99 -2.65 2.23
CA PHE A 44 9.78 -3.28 2.73
C PHE A 44 9.80 -4.75 2.35
N PRO A 45 10.69 -5.52 2.98
CA PRO A 45 10.92 -6.89 2.54
C PRO A 45 9.75 -7.85 2.77
N TRP A 46 8.77 -7.43 3.55
CA TRP A 46 7.61 -8.28 3.76
C TRP A 46 6.85 -8.57 2.48
N PHE A 47 7.01 -7.73 1.47
CA PHE A 47 6.27 -7.88 0.22
C PHE A 47 7.04 -8.66 -0.83
N ARG A 48 8.31 -8.94 -0.56
CA ARG A 48 9.09 -9.70 -1.52
C ARG A 48 8.62 -11.15 -1.50
N ASP A 49 8.51 -11.74 -2.64
CA ASP A 49 8.18 -13.17 -2.75
C ASP A 49 6.80 -13.53 -2.26
N VAL A 50 5.88 -12.61 -2.26
CA VAL A 50 4.51 -12.92 -1.92
C VAL A 50 3.67 -12.85 -3.19
N ALA A 51 2.52 -13.49 -3.16
CA ALA A 51 1.63 -13.48 -4.29
C ALA A 51 1.14 -12.07 -4.56
N VAL A 52 1.00 -11.76 -5.84
CA VAL A 52 0.53 -10.44 -6.24
C VAL A 52 -0.81 -10.11 -5.61
N GLY A 53 -1.71 -11.06 -5.53
CA GLY A 53 -3.01 -10.80 -4.95
C GLY A 53 -2.95 -10.33 -3.53
N LYS A 54 -1.94 -10.76 -2.79
CA LYS A 54 -1.82 -10.32 -1.40
C LYS A 54 -1.31 -8.89 -1.32
N ILE A 55 -0.49 -8.48 -2.27
CA ILE A 55 -0.04 -7.09 -2.32
C ILE A 55 -1.19 -6.19 -2.72
N LEU A 56 -2.00 -6.65 -3.65
CA LEU A 56 -3.12 -5.84 -4.12
C LEU A 56 -4.19 -5.64 -3.08
N ASN A 57 -4.28 -6.52 -2.11
CA ASN A 57 -5.32 -6.46 -1.11
C ASN A 57 -4.90 -5.56 0.05
N VAL A 58 -4.86 -4.28 -0.22
CA VAL A 58 -4.44 -3.30 0.76
C VAL A 58 -5.66 -2.50 1.19
N GLU A 59 -5.70 -2.13 2.46
CA GLU A 59 -6.78 -1.36 3.02
C GLU A 59 -6.24 -0.07 3.60
N LEU A 60 -7.11 0.92 3.69
CA LEU A 60 -6.78 2.21 4.26
C LEU A 60 -7.69 2.45 5.45
N PRO A 61 -7.40 1.82 6.60
CA PRO A 61 -8.29 1.95 7.75
C PRO A 61 -8.34 3.36 8.32
N SER A 62 -7.32 4.15 8.07
CA SER A 62 -7.35 5.56 8.45
C SER A 62 -6.52 6.31 7.44
N PRO A 63 -6.64 7.64 7.39
CA PRO A 63 -5.89 8.40 6.39
C PRO A 63 -4.38 8.27 6.51
N LYS A 64 -3.90 7.79 7.64
CA LYS A 64 -2.47 7.73 7.87
C LYS A 64 -1.92 6.33 7.94
N HIS A 65 -2.74 5.31 7.76
CA HIS A 65 -2.29 3.94 7.92
C HIS A 65 -2.74 3.07 6.78
N LEU A 66 -1.88 2.15 6.38
CA LEU A 66 -2.16 1.17 5.36
C LEU A 66 -2.05 -0.21 6.00
N TYR A 67 -2.93 -1.11 5.60
CA TYR A 67 -2.97 -2.43 6.20
C TYR A 67 -3.14 -3.49 5.12
N TRP A 68 -2.31 -4.52 5.17
CA TRP A 68 -2.40 -5.67 4.28
C TRP A 68 -2.83 -6.87 5.12
N PRO A 69 -4.12 -7.18 5.13
CA PRO A 69 -4.61 -8.22 6.05
C PRO A 69 -4.05 -9.60 5.81
N GLU A 70 -3.76 -9.94 4.58
CA GLU A 70 -3.26 -11.29 4.32
C GLU A 70 -1.79 -11.43 4.67
N LEU A 71 -1.10 -10.34 4.86
CA LEU A 71 0.30 -10.35 5.24
C LEU A 71 0.50 -9.89 6.66
N ASP A 72 -0.56 -9.41 7.28
CA ASP A 72 -0.51 -8.85 8.63
C ASP A 72 0.53 -7.74 8.71
N VAL A 73 0.55 -6.89 7.71
CA VAL A 73 1.48 -5.78 7.65
C VAL A 73 0.70 -4.48 7.81
N ASP A 74 1.16 -3.65 8.73
CA ASP A 74 0.55 -2.36 9.01
C ASP A 74 1.63 -1.31 8.91
N LEU A 75 1.47 -0.37 8.00
CA LEU A 75 2.46 0.68 7.77
C LEU A 75 1.81 2.03 7.86
N SER A 76 2.51 2.98 8.45
CA SER A 76 2.05 4.34 8.40
C SER A 76 2.46 4.95 7.07
N VAL A 77 1.65 5.86 6.57
CA VAL A 77 1.99 6.56 5.33
C VAL A 77 3.29 7.33 5.50
N GLN A 78 3.53 7.85 6.69
CA GLN A 78 4.74 8.60 6.93
C GLN A 78 6.00 7.74 6.80
N SER A 79 5.91 6.48 7.20
CA SER A 79 7.08 5.61 7.09
C SER A 79 7.44 5.33 5.65
N ILE A 80 6.47 5.44 4.75
CA ILE A 80 6.74 5.26 3.34
C ILE A 80 7.33 6.54 2.74
N ARG A 81 6.81 7.69 3.15
CA ARG A 81 7.32 8.95 2.64
C ARG A 81 8.71 9.26 3.15
N TYR A 82 8.97 8.93 4.40
CA TYR A 82 10.22 9.31 5.05
C TYR A 82 10.84 8.10 5.73
N PRO A 83 11.32 7.14 4.94
CA PRO A 83 11.83 5.90 5.53
C PRO A 83 13.00 6.11 6.47
N ASP A 84 13.77 7.16 6.27
CA ASP A 84 14.89 7.42 7.14
C ASP A 84 14.46 7.78 8.55
N LYS A 85 13.29 8.37 8.68
CA LYS A 85 12.80 8.81 9.98
C LYS A 85 12.01 7.74 10.69
N PHE A 86 11.60 6.70 9.97
CA PHE A 86 10.79 5.65 10.54
C PHE A 86 11.42 4.31 10.21
N PRO A 87 12.48 3.95 10.92
CA PRO A 87 13.18 2.70 10.61
C PRO A 87 12.23 1.52 10.71
N LEU A 88 12.36 0.60 9.79
CA LEU A 88 11.48 -0.53 9.74
C LEU A 88 11.93 -1.69 10.59
N VAL A 89 13.11 -1.57 11.11
CA VAL A 89 13.67 -2.66 11.89
C VAL A 89 12.76 -3.11 13.00
N SER A 90 12.17 -2.16 13.67
CA SER A 90 11.32 -2.51 14.79
C SER A 90 10.13 -3.32 14.36
N LYS A 91 9.67 -3.12 13.16
CA LYS A 91 8.54 -3.89 12.69
C LYS A 91 8.94 -5.28 12.36
N VAL A 92 10.09 -5.42 11.79
CA VAL A 92 10.56 -6.73 11.39
C VAL A 92 10.77 -7.63 12.57
N SER A 93 11.10 -7.05 13.68
CA SER A 93 11.38 -7.87 14.85
C SER A 93 10.15 -8.56 15.38
N ILE A 94 9.02 -8.19 14.92
CA ILE A 94 7.81 -8.81 15.40
C ILE A 94 7.59 -10.22 14.88
#